data_257d8559967609df0d907f83ef4d85f2
#
_entry.id   257d8559967609df0d907f83ef4d85f2
#
_cell.length_a   1.000
_cell.length_b   1.000
_cell.length_c   1.000
_cell.angle_alpha   90.00
_cell.angle_beta   90.00
_cell.angle_gamma   90.00
#
_symmetry.space_group_name_H-M   'P 1'
#
loop_
_entity.id
_entity.type
_entity.pdbx_description
1 polymer ?
#
loop_
_entity_poly.entity_id
_entity_poly.type
_entity_poly.pdbx_seq_one_letter_code
_entity_poly.pdbx_strand_id
1 'polypeptide(L)'
;MDFDKYTELLRWHNGVELFDYNPTIDWAIYMIQKGIEPENMLILASFSKPVDREEIKPYVSSVLKDLNLEELIGEYSIVSNCYYHVQQIIDEYEVRKNLSSLYSIHLDNNYPDYTSPFYLLYHGWSDLETEGFNYYYDGATLSNIEMVVNLESQKFISKYIDKSELKTKEIEDKLIDITNQKERKSTFWSKLTSKLKGKNAM
;
A
#
# COMPACT_ATOMS: atom_id res chain seq x y z
N MET A 1 -9.06 -4.05 -11.17
CA MET A 1 -9.51 -3.40 -9.90
C MET A 1 -10.69 -4.18 -9.36
N ASP A 2 -10.68 -4.48 -8.06
CA ASP A 2 -11.82 -5.10 -7.36
C ASP A 2 -12.80 -3.98 -6.96
N PHE A 3 -13.90 -3.85 -7.68
CA PHE A 3 -14.86 -2.76 -7.45
C PHE A 3 -15.72 -2.97 -6.20
N ASP A 4 -15.85 -4.18 -5.69
CA ASP A 4 -16.53 -4.42 -4.43
C ASP A 4 -15.70 -3.85 -3.26
N LYS A 5 -14.37 -4.08 -3.27
CA LYS A 5 -13.43 -3.43 -2.33
C LYS A 5 -13.38 -1.90 -2.52
N TYR A 6 -13.50 -1.43 -3.76
CA TYR A 6 -13.52 0.01 -4.04
C TYR A 6 -14.78 0.69 -3.48
N THR A 7 -15.91 0.00 -3.39
CA THR A 7 -17.13 0.50 -2.74
C THR A 7 -16.86 0.83 -1.27
N GLU A 8 -16.16 -0.03 -0.54
CA GLU A 8 -15.79 0.24 0.84
C GLU A 8 -14.84 1.44 0.96
N LEU A 9 -13.88 1.56 0.03
CA LEU A 9 -13.00 2.72 -0.01
C LEU A 9 -13.75 4.03 -0.24
N LEU A 10 -14.76 4.06 -1.13
CA LEU A 10 -15.57 5.23 -1.39
C LEU A 10 -16.30 5.74 -0.14
N ARG A 11 -16.69 4.87 0.79
CA ARG A 11 -17.33 5.29 2.05
C ARG A 11 -16.43 6.20 2.89
N TRP A 12 -15.12 6.17 2.67
CA TRP A 12 -14.12 6.96 3.39
C TRP A 12 -13.61 8.18 2.61
N HIS A 13 -14.14 8.43 1.40
CA HIS A 13 -13.58 9.46 0.51
C HIS A 13 -13.48 10.86 1.13
N ASN A 14 -14.40 11.22 2.04
CA ASN A 14 -14.41 12.51 2.72
C ASN A 14 -13.35 12.63 3.82
N GLY A 15 -12.87 11.50 4.35
CA GLY A 15 -11.82 11.46 5.37
C GLY A 15 -10.40 11.38 4.82
N VAL A 16 -10.23 11.35 3.50
CA VAL A 16 -8.94 11.24 2.82
C VAL A 16 -8.67 12.52 2.02
N GLU A 17 -7.64 13.28 2.42
CA GLU A 17 -7.38 14.61 1.87
C GLU A 17 -7.10 14.58 0.35
N LEU A 18 -6.31 13.62 -0.11
CA LEU A 18 -5.94 13.46 -1.52
C LEU A 18 -6.55 12.20 -2.15
N PHE A 19 -7.85 11.95 -1.89
CA PHE A 19 -8.55 10.82 -2.47
C PHE A 19 -8.55 10.88 -4.01
N ASP A 20 -8.11 9.81 -4.68
CA ASP A 20 -8.16 9.70 -6.14
C ASP A 20 -9.56 9.27 -6.60
N TYR A 21 -10.30 10.20 -7.19
CA TYR A 21 -11.63 9.93 -7.74
C TYR A 21 -11.62 9.37 -9.17
N ASN A 22 -10.48 9.29 -9.85
CA ASN A 22 -10.46 8.78 -11.23
C ASN A 22 -11.03 7.35 -11.38
N PRO A 23 -10.76 6.40 -10.45
CA PRO A 23 -11.36 5.07 -10.52
C PRO A 23 -12.87 5.06 -10.28
N THR A 24 -13.46 6.10 -9.69
CA THR A 24 -14.88 6.17 -9.36
C THR A 24 -15.77 6.10 -10.60
N ILE A 25 -15.29 6.64 -11.72
CA ILE A 25 -16.03 6.56 -13.00
C ILE A 25 -16.16 5.10 -13.47
N ASP A 26 -15.04 4.35 -13.46
CA ASP A 26 -15.04 2.94 -13.87
C ASP A 26 -15.90 2.09 -12.91
N TRP A 27 -15.86 2.41 -11.61
CA TRP A 27 -16.73 1.79 -10.62
C TRP A 27 -18.22 2.09 -10.89
N ALA A 28 -18.58 3.32 -11.20
CA ALA A 28 -19.95 3.68 -11.52
C ALA A 28 -20.45 2.94 -12.76
N ILE A 29 -19.63 2.85 -13.82
CA ILE A 29 -19.96 2.07 -15.03
C ILE A 29 -20.16 0.60 -14.67
N TYR A 30 -19.29 0.02 -13.85
CA TYR A 30 -19.41 -1.36 -13.38
C TYR A 30 -20.71 -1.60 -12.59
N MET A 31 -21.11 -0.68 -11.71
CA MET A 31 -22.34 -0.78 -10.93
C MET A 31 -23.57 -0.72 -11.85
N ILE A 32 -23.58 0.15 -12.86
CA ILE A 32 -24.63 0.22 -13.88
C ILE A 32 -24.73 -1.09 -14.66
N GLN A 33 -23.61 -1.69 -15.05
CA GLN A 33 -23.60 -2.99 -15.73
C GLN A 33 -24.17 -4.13 -14.88
N LYS A 34 -24.14 -3.98 -13.55
CA LYS A 34 -24.79 -4.88 -12.60
C LYS A 34 -26.28 -4.56 -12.34
N GLY A 35 -26.85 -3.56 -13.03
CA GLY A 35 -28.25 -3.14 -12.86
C GLY A 35 -28.47 -2.24 -11.63
N ILE A 36 -27.42 -1.63 -11.09
CA ILE A 36 -27.47 -0.69 -9.98
C ILE A 36 -27.29 0.72 -10.56
N GLU A 37 -28.39 1.38 -10.88
CA GLU A 37 -28.37 2.61 -11.68
C GLU A 37 -29.25 3.75 -11.10
N PRO A 38 -29.10 4.16 -9.82
CA PRO A 38 -29.75 5.37 -9.36
C PRO A 38 -29.30 6.58 -10.18
N GLU A 39 -30.09 7.63 -10.22
CA GLU A 39 -29.84 8.81 -11.06
C GLU A 39 -28.44 9.40 -10.87
N ASN A 40 -27.99 9.56 -9.60
CA ASN A 40 -26.67 10.07 -9.30
C ASN A 40 -25.53 9.15 -9.79
N MET A 41 -25.74 7.83 -9.89
CA MET A 41 -24.78 6.88 -10.46
C MET A 41 -24.58 7.12 -11.95
N LEU A 42 -25.67 7.39 -12.69
CA LEU A 42 -25.61 7.72 -14.12
C LEU A 42 -24.85 9.02 -14.36
N ILE A 43 -25.07 10.03 -13.50
CA ILE A 43 -24.32 11.30 -13.54
C ILE A 43 -22.85 11.02 -13.26
N LEU A 44 -22.53 10.23 -12.24
CA LEU A 44 -21.15 9.91 -11.86
C LEU A 44 -20.40 9.19 -12.99
N ALA A 45 -21.08 8.25 -13.68
CA ALA A 45 -20.50 7.55 -14.84
C ALA A 45 -20.28 8.45 -16.07
N SER A 46 -20.90 9.62 -16.14
CA SER A 46 -20.77 10.58 -17.23
C SER A 46 -19.56 11.50 -17.12
N PHE A 47 -18.88 11.54 -15.98
CA PHE A 47 -17.68 12.33 -15.81
C PHE A 47 -16.54 11.87 -16.72
N SER A 48 -15.66 12.80 -17.10
CA SER A 48 -14.45 12.53 -17.89
C SER A 48 -13.21 12.55 -17.00
N LYS A 49 -12.23 11.71 -17.32
CA LYS A 49 -10.92 11.73 -16.65
C LYS A 49 -9.96 12.72 -17.33
N PRO A 50 -9.10 13.41 -16.59
CA PRO A 50 -9.03 13.43 -15.12
C PRO A 50 -10.22 14.18 -14.51
N VAL A 51 -10.74 13.69 -13.39
CA VAL A 51 -11.88 14.31 -12.71
C VAL A 51 -11.45 15.48 -11.83
N ASP A 52 -12.27 16.52 -11.81
CA ASP A 52 -12.18 17.56 -10.80
C ASP A 52 -12.76 17.06 -9.47
N ARG A 53 -11.96 17.14 -8.41
CA ARG A 53 -12.30 16.62 -7.09
C ARG A 53 -13.53 17.32 -6.49
N GLU A 54 -13.55 18.64 -6.56
CA GLU A 54 -14.61 19.43 -5.94
C GLU A 54 -15.93 19.27 -6.68
N GLU A 55 -15.86 18.99 -7.99
CA GLU A 55 -17.03 18.75 -8.82
C GLU A 55 -17.62 17.36 -8.57
N ILE A 56 -16.79 16.30 -8.53
CA ILE A 56 -17.27 14.90 -8.42
C ILE A 56 -17.70 14.53 -6.99
N LYS A 57 -17.06 15.07 -5.98
CA LYS A 57 -17.23 14.71 -4.57
C LYS A 57 -18.70 14.74 -4.09
N PRO A 58 -19.53 15.76 -4.37
CA PRO A 58 -20.94 15.78 -3.99
C PRO A 58 -21.76 14.62 -4.62
N TYR A 59 -21.41 14.22 -5.83
CA TYR A 59 -22.10 13.10 -6.50
C TYR A 59 -21.73 11.75 -5.89
N VAL A 60 -20.49 11.56 -5.45
CA VAL A 60 -20.09 10.37 -4.68
C VAL A 60 -20.92 10.26 -3.41
N SER A 61 -21.01 11.34 -2.62
CA SER A 61 -21.86 11.38 -1.42
C SER A 61 -23.32 11.06 -1.73
N SER A 62 -23.86 11.61 -2.82
CA SER A 62 -25.24 11.36 -3.24
C SER A 62 -25.46 9.90 -3.64
N VAL A 63 -24.52 9.30 -4.38
CA VAL A 63 -24.59 7.88 -4.75
C VAL A 63 -24.52 6.97 -3.54
N LEU A 64 -23.60 7.23 -2.59
CA LEU A 64 -23.54 6.45 -1.35
C LEU A 64 -24.87 6.50 -0.60
N LYS A 65 -25.51 7.65 -0.52
CA LYS A 65 -26.83 7.82 0.08
C LYS A 65 -27.92 7.05 -0.68
N ASP A 66 -27.92 7.11 -2.01
CA ASP A 66 -28.88 6.34 -2.85
C ASP A 66 -28.74 4.83 -2.64
N LEU A 67 -27.52 4.36 -2.39
CA LEU A 67 -27.20 2.97 -2.10
C LEU A 67 -27.44 2.60 -0.62
N ASN A 68 -27.90 3.51 0.23
CA ASN A 68 -28.02 3.36 1.68
C ASN A 68 -26.68 2.96 2.34
N LEU A 69 -25.58 3.45 1.82
CA LEU A 69 -24.25 3.30 2.38
C LEU A 69 -23.91 4.54 3.22
N GLU A 70 -23.49 4.31 4.46
CA GLU A 70 -23.05 5.38 5.35
C GLU A 70 -21.66 5.88 4.91
N GLU A 71 -21.52 7.21 4.78
CA GLU A 71 -20.21 7.84 4.68
C GLU A 71 -19.50 7.77 6.03
N LEU A 72 -18.26 7.34 6.00
CA LEU A 72 -17.42 7.19 7.18
C LEU A 72 -16.35 8.28 7.20
N ILE A 73 -16.19 8.92 8.36
CA ILE A 73 -15.21 9.99 8.58
C ILE A 73 -14.41 9.72 9.87
N GLY A 74 -13.25 10.34 9.98
CA GLY A 74 -12.44 10.28 11.19
C GLY A 74 -11.15 9.47 11.05
N GLU A 75 -10.58 9.10 12.17
CA GLU A 75 -9.25 8.48 12.26
C GLU A 75 -9.10 7.18 11.43
N TYR A 76 -10.17 6.40 11.31
CA TYR A 76 -10.16 5.16 10.54
C TYR A 76 -10.15 5.34 9.02
N SER A 77 -10.42 6.54 8.50
CA SER A 77 -10.42 6.79 7.05
C SER A 77 -9.05 6.57 6.42
N ILE A 78 -7.99 6.99 7.11
CA ILE A 78 -6.60 6.83 6.66
C ILE A 78 -6.23 5.33 6.65
N VAL A 79 -6.59 4.60 7.71
CA VAL A 79 -6.36 3.15 7.81
C VAL A 79 -7.08 2.39 6.69
N SER A 80 -8.34 2.78 6.37
CA SER A 80 -9.09 2.19 5.25
C SER A 80 -8.48 2.48 3.89
N ASN A 81 -7.94 3.69 3.69
CA ASN A 81 -7.22 4.01 2.47
C ASN A 81 -5.94 3.15 2.35
N CYS A 82 -5.18 3.03 3.44
CA CYS A 82 -4.03 2.12 3.48
C CYS A 82 -4.45 0.67 3.18
N TYR A 83 -5.55 0.20 3.79
CA TYR A 83 -6.08 -1.15 3.57
C TYR A 83 -6.31 -1.47 2.10
N TYR A 84 -6.90 -0.54 1.34
CA TYR A 84 -7.10 -0.72 -0.09
C TYR A 84 -5.79 -0.99 -0.83
N HIS A 85 -4.77 -0.12 -0.65
CA HIS A 85 -3.48 -0.27 -1.32
C HIS A 85 -2.70 -1.51 -0.86
N VAL A 86 -2.74 -1.79 0.43
CA VAL A 86 -2.13 -2.99 1.03
C VAL A 86 -2.74 -4.27 0.45
N GLN A 87 -4.06 -4.29 0.25
CA GLN A 87 -4.73 -5.43 -0.35
C GLN A 87 -4.34 -5.63 -1.81
N GLN A 88 -4.19 -4.55 -2.60
CA GLN A 88 -3.69 -4.63 -3.97
C GLN A 88 -2.25 -5.19 -4.01
N ILE A 89 -1.40 -4.82 -3.04
CA ILE A 89 -0.03 -5.36 -2.93
C ILE A 89 -0.07 -6.87 -2.62
N ILE A 90 -0.92 -7.30 -1.69
CA ILE A 90 -1.07 -8.73 -1.33
C ILE A 90 -1.58 -9.54 -2.53
N ASP A 91 -2.47 -8.95 -3.33
CA ASP A 91 -2.98 -9.54 -4.58
C ASP A 91 -1.96 -9.43 -5.75
N GLU A 92 -0.72 -8.98 -5.49
CA GLU A 92 0.37 -8.80 -6.46
C GLU A 92 0.02 -7.87 -7.63
N TYR A 93 -0.92 -6.94 -7.42
CA TYR A 93 -1.37 -6.01 -8.44
C TYR A 93 -0.65 -4.66 -8.31
N GLU A 94 0.07 -4.22 -9.34
CA GLU A 94 0.79 -2.94 -9.41
C GLU A 94 1.55 -2.59 -8.11
N VAL A 95 2.32 -3.53 -7.56
CA VAL A 95 2.96 -3.46 -6.23
C VAL A 95 3.70 -2.13 -6.03
N ARG A 96 4.54 -1.73 -6.99
CA ARG A 96 5.33 -0.48 -6.92
C ARG A 96 4.45 0.77 -6.85
N LYS A 97 3.36 0.80 -7.61
CA LYS A 97 2.43 1.92 -7.65
C LYS A 97 1.63 2.03 -6.34
N ASN A 98 1.14 0.91 -5.82
CA ASN A 98 0.42 0.89 -4.55
C ASN A 98 1.34 1.25 -3.37
N LEU A 99 2.62 0.85 -3.41
CA LEU A 99 3.62 1.30 -2.44
C LEU A 99 3.84 2.83 -2.52
N SER A 100 3.87 3.40 -3.74
CA SER A 100 3.95 4.87 -3.93
C SER A 100 2.73 5.58 -3.34
N SER A 101 1.53 5.00 -3.46
CA SER A 101 0.33 5.56 -2.84
C SER A 101 0.41 5.55 -1.32
N LEU A 102 0.89 4.44 -0.72
CA LEU A 102 1.12 4.34 0.73
C LEU A 102 2.18 5.34 1.23
N TYR A 103 3.23 5.58 0.43
CA TYR A 103 4.23 6.62 0.70
C TYR A 103 3.58 8.01 0.72
N SER A 104 2.72 8.34 -0.26
CA SER A 104 2.00 9.62 -0.30
C SER A 104 1.07 9.76 0.90
N ILE A 105 0.30 8.71 1.25
CA ILE A 105 -0.55 8.70 2.45
C ILE A 105 0.27 8.99 3.71
N HIS A 106 1.50 8.45 3.83
CA HIS A 106 2.38 8.72 4.96
C HIS A 106 2.74 10.20 5.08
N LEU A 107 3.11 10.83 3.97
CA LEU A 107 3.47 12.26 3.95
C LEU A 107 2.27 13.17 4.23
N ASP A 108 1.12 12.88 3.60
CA ASP A 108 -0.06 13.74 3.62
C ASP A 108 -0.82 13.70 4.95
N ASN A 109 -0.56 12.68 5.79
CA ASN A 109 -1.28 12.45 7.05
C ASN A 109 -0.37 12.54 8.30
N ASN A 110 0.61 13.43 8.30
CA ASN A 110 1.51 13.68 9.43
C ASN A 110 2.29 12.45 9.91
N TYR A 111 2.78 11.64 8.96
CA TYR A 111 3.72 10.54 9.23
C TYR A 111 3.20 9.48 10.22
N PRO A 112 2.02 8.88 10.01
CA PRO A 112 1.52 7.89 10.97
C PRO A 112 2.45 6.68 11.06
N ASP A 113 2.68 6.19 12.29
CA ASP A 113 3.63 5.09 12.56
C ASP A 113 3.32 3.81 11.77
N TYR A 114 2.04 3.52 11.54
CA TYR A 114 1.61 2.32 10.81
C TYR A 114 1.93 2.35 9.30
N THR A 115 2.24 3.50 8.74
CA THR A 115 2.69 3.64 7.33
C THR A 115 4.21 3.78 7.21
N SER A 116 4.95 3.95 8.31
CA SER A 116 6.41 4.11 8.31
C SER A 116 7.16 2.98 7.59
N PRO A 117 6.80 1.69 7.71
CA PRO A 117 7.46 0.63 6.95
C PRO A 117 7.37 0.83 5.44
N PHE A 118 6.23 1.32 4.93
CA PHE A 118 6.03 1.57 3.50
C PHE A 118 6.82 2.77 3.01
N TYR A 119 6.97 3.81 3.84
CA TYR A 119 7.86 4.93 3.58
C TYR A 119 9.32 4.47 3.40
N LEU A 120 9.82 3.68 4.33
CA LEU A 120 11.18 3.14 4.28
C LEU A 120 11.38 2.21 3.07
N LEU A 121 10.41 1.36 2.77
CA LEU A 121 10.45 0.45 1.63
C LEU A 121 10.40 1.19 0.29
N TYR A 122 9.64 2.28 0.19
CA TYR A 122 9.60 3.12 -1.01
C TYR A 122 10.97 3.70 -1.35
N HIS A 123 11.65 4.30 -0.36
CA HIS A 123 13.01 4.82 -0.53
C HIS A 123 14.03 3.71 -0.74
N GLY A 124 13.94 2.64 0.05
CA GLY A 124 14.83 1.50 -0.11
C GLY A 124 14.75 0.84 -1.49
N TRP A 125 13.55 0.75 -2.06
CA TRP A 125 13.37 0.24 -3.43
C TRP A 125 13.99 1.18 -4.46
N SER A 126 13.77 2.48 -4.33
CA SER A 126 14.38 3.48 -5.21
C SER A 126 15.92 3.42 -5.19
N ASP A 127 16.51 3.30 -4.00
CA ASP A 127 17.97 3.18 -3.85
C ASP A 127 18.49 1.86 -4.46
N LEU A 128 17.78 0.75 -4.28
CA LEU A 128 18.14 -0.52 -4.90
C LEU A 128 18.17 -0.45 -6.43
N GLU A 129 17.23 0.28 -7.04
CA GLU A 129 17.18 0.48 -8.50
C GLU A 129 18.30 1.38 -9.01
N THR A 130 18.68 2.41 -8.25
CA THR A 130 19.67 3.42 -8.69
C THR A 130 21.09 3.12 -8.24
N GLU A 131 21.28 2.67 -7.00
CA GLU A 131 22.58 2.49 -6.35
C GLU A 131 22.96 1.01 -6.19
N GLY A 132 22.00 0.08 -6.34
CA GLY A 132 22.20 -1.35 -6.12
C GLY A 132 22.23 -1.77 -4.63
N PHE A 133 22.07 -0.84 -3.70
CA PHE A 133 21.95 -1.09 -2.25
C PHE A 133 20.98 -0.08 -1.64
N ASN A 134 20.48 -0.35 -0.43
CA ASN A 134 19.62 0.58 0.30
C ASN A 134 20.04 0.72 1.76
N TYR A 135 19.73 1.87 2.35
CA TYR A 135 19.99 2.19 3.76
C TYR A 135 18.70 2.22 4.61
N TYR A 136 17.55 2.11 3.99
CA TYR A 136 16.25 2.37 4.64
C TYR A 136 15.62 1.13 5.23
N TYR A 137 15.80 -0.04 4.60
CA TYR A 137 15.12 -1.26 5.04
C TYR A 137 16.07 -2.46 5.02
N ASP A 138 16.45 -2.94 6.21
CA ASP A 138 17.41 -4.03 6.36
C ASP A 138 16.91 -5.34 5.74
N GLY A 139 17.83 -6.06 5.07
CA GLY A 139 17.55 -7.33 4.42
C GLY A 139 16.87 -7.21 3.05
N ALA A 140 16.31 -6.05 2.66
CA ALA A 140 15.75 -5.87 1.34
C ALA A 140 16.83 -5.77 0.26
N THR A 141 16.59 -6.43 -0.87
CA THR A 141 17.43 -6.50 -2.07
C THR A 141 16.53 -6.42 -3.30
N LEU A 142 17.07 -6.11 -4.49
CA LEU A 142 16.28 -6.14 -5.73
C LEU A 142 15.57 -7.47 -5.99
N SER A 143 16.14 -8.58 -5.52
CA SER A 143 15.56 -9.91 -5.74
C SER A 143 14.44 -10.29 -4.77
N ASN A 144 14.26 -9.54 -3.66
CA ASN A 144 13.24 -9.86 -2.65
C ASN A 144 12.35 -8.68 -2.24
N ILE A 145 12.55 -7.48 -2.79
CA ILE A 145 11.85 -6.27 -2.34
C ILE A 145 10.33 -6.40 -2.44
N GLU A 146 9.80 -6.99 -3.52
CA GLU A 146 8.35 -7.20 -3.67
C GLU A 146 7.81 -8.14 -2.59
N MET A 147 8.54 -9.21 -2.28
CA MET A 147 8.18 -10.13 -1.19
C MET A 147 8.19 -9.40 0.16
N VAL A 148 9.17 -8.55 0.43
CA VAL A 148 9.26 -7.79 1.68
C VAL A 148 8.10 -6.80 1.79
N VAL A 149 7.77 -6.09 0.72
CA VAL A 149 6.60 -5.19 0.66
C VAL A 149 5.29 -5.96 0.92
N ASN A 150 5.15 -7.15 0.34
CA ASN A 150 3.98 -8.01 0.56
C ASN A 150 3.89 -8.47 2.03
N LEU A 151 5.00 -8.88 2.64
CA LEU A 151 5.02 -9.28 4.06
C LEU A 151 4.65 -8.13 4.99
N GLU A 152 5.17 -6.92 4.77
CA GLU A 152 4.75 -5.74 5.56
C GLU A 152 3.27 -5.42 5.35
N SER A 153 2.75 -5.64 4.14
CA SER A 153 1.33 -5.49 3.84
C SER A 153 0.47 -6.49 4.61
N GLN A 154 0.87 -7.76 4.66
CA GLN A 154 0.20 -8.79 5.48
C GLN A 154 0.26 -8.47 6.98
N LYS A 155 1.40 -7.96 7.45
CA LYS A 155 1.56 -7.51 8.84
C LYS A 155 0.62 -6.35 9.16
N PHE A 156 0.47 -5.37 8.26
CA PHE A 156 -0.49 -4.29 8.41
C PHE A 156 -1.91 -4.83 8.59
N ILE A 157 -2.36 -5.75 7.71
CA ILE A 157 -3.68 -6.37 7.80
C ILE A 157 -3.86 -7.04 9.17
N SER A 158 -2.92 -7.90 9.56
CA SER A 158 -3.06 -8.68 10.80
C SER A 158 -3.09 -7.80 12.05
N LYS A 159 -2.34 -6.68 12.05
CA LYS A 159 -2.22 -5.79 13.21
C LYS A 159 -3.35 -4.76 13.31
N TYR A 160 -3.77 -4.18 12.20
CA TYR A 160 -4.67 -3.03 12.21
C TYR A 160 -6.09 -3.34 11.75
N ILE A 161 -6.28 -4.42 10.98
CA ILE A 161 -7.58 -4.85 10.46
C ILE A 161 -8.08 -6.09 11.20
N ASP A 162 -7.37 -7.21 11.10
CA ASP A 162 -7.79 -8.49 11.69
C ASP A 162 -7.49 -8.60 13.18
N LYS A 163 -6.59 -7.75 13.68
CA LYS A 163 -6.07 -7.78 15.07
C LYS A 163 -5.58 -9.16 15.49
N SER A 164 -4.97 -9.88 14.56
CA SER A 164 -4.46 -11.25 14.76
C SER A 164 -3.01 -11.23 15.25
N GLU A 165 -2.79 -11.30 16.57
CA GLU A 165 -1.45 -11.31 17.16
C GLU A 165 -0.59 -12.50 16.69
N LEU A 166 -1.19 -13.67 16.51
CA LEU A 166 -0.46 -14.87 16.02
C LEU A 166 0.07 -14.70 14.60
N LYS A 167 -0.77 -14.22 13.69
CA LYS A 167 -0.34 -13.91 12.32
C LYS A 167 0.72 -12.82 12.26
N THR A 168 0.56 -11.77 13.07
CA THR A 168 1.53 -10.68 13.16
C THR A 168 2.90 -11.23 13.56
N LYS A 169 2.95 -12.06 14.60
CA LYS A 169 4.19 -12.67 15.10
C LYS A 169 4.85 -13.57 14.05
N GLU A 170 4.09 -14.42 13.36
CA GLU A 170 4.62 -15.29 12.28
C GLU A 170 5.26 -14.46 11.16
N ILE A 171 4.66 -13.32 10.79
CA ILE A 171 5.18 -12.45 9.74
C ILE A 171 6.43 -11.70 10.24
N GLU A 172 6.44 -11.25 11.49
CA GLU A 172 7.62 -10.62 12.10
C GLU A 172 8.82 -11.58 12.14
N ASP A 173 8.61 -12.85 12.49
CA ASP A 173 9.65 -13.87 12.46
C ASP A 173 10.23 -14.06 11.03
N LYS A 174 9.39 -14.05 9.99
CA LYS A 174 9.84 -14.11 8.59
C LYS A 174 10.68 -12.89 8.19
N LEU A 175 10.28 -11.69 8.61
CA LEU A 175 11.03 -10.46 8.35
C LEU A 175 12.39 -10.45 9.06
N ILE A 176 12.43 -10.93 10.31
CA ILE A 176 13.68 -11.11 11.07
C ILE A 176 14.63 -12.09 10.37
N ASP A 177 14.12 -13.20 9.85
CA ASP A 177 14.93 -14.16 9.10
C ASP A 177 15.56 -13.54 7.83
N ILE A 178 14.82 -12.70 7.12
CA ILE A 178 15.32 -11.97 5.95
C ILE A 178 16.49 -11.05 6.36
N THR A 179 16.33 -10.30 7.43
CA THR A 179 17.37 -9.41 7.97
C THR A 179 18.62 -10.20 8.39
N ASN A 180 18.46 -11.31 9.12
CA ASN A 180 19.57 -12.16 9.58
C ASN A 180 20.34 -12.81 8.42
N GLN A 181 19.69 -13.14 7.31
CA GLN A 181 20.38 -13.68 6.12
C GLN A 181 21.36 -12.67 5.52
N LYS A 182 21.05 -11.37 5.56
CA LYS A 182 21.96 -10.30 5.12
C LYS A 182 23.20 -10.27 5.98
N GLU A 183 23.07 -10.31 7.31
CA GLU A 183 24.19 -10.30 8.23
C GLU A 183 25.11 -11.53 8.06
N ARG A 184 24.54 -12.72 7.91
CA ARG A 184 25.30 -13.96 7.67
C ARG A 184 26.12 -13.89 6.37
N LYS A 185 25.56 -13.36 5.29
CA LYS A 185 26.27 -13.14 4.02
C LYS A 185 27.38 -12.11 4.19
N SER A 186 27.13 -10.99 4.85
CA SER A 186 28.14 -9.95 5.12
C SER A 186 29.32 -10.50 5.91
N THR A 187 29.05 -11.24 6.99
CA THR A 187 30.06 -11.85 7.83
C THR A 187 30.88 -12.92 7.08
N PHE A 188 30.26 -13.70 6.21
CA PHE A 188 30.93 -14.68 5.37
C PHE A 188 31.92 -14.02 4.41
N TRP A 189 31.49 -12.97 3.70
CA TRP A 189 32.34 -12.22 2.76
C TRP A 189 33.48 -11.49 3.46
N SER A 190 33.27 -10.91 4.64
CA SER A 190 34.33 -10.27 5.43
C SER A 190 35.41 -11.28 5.87
N LYS A 191 35.01 -12.49 6.30
CA LYS A 191 35.92 -13.58 6.65
C LYS A 191 36.66 -14.13 5.42
N LEU A 192 36.03 -14.19 4.25
CA LEU A 192 36.66 -14.66 3.01
C LEU A 192 37.73 -13.65 2.53
N THR A 193 37.40 -12.36 2.54
CA THR A 193 38.31 -11.30 2.12
C THR A 193 39.52 -11.14 3.06
N SER A 194 39.32 -11.34 4.37
CA SER A 194 40.42 -11.35 5.33
C SER A 194 41.38 -12.53 5.12
N LYS A 195 40.85 -13.74 4.81
CA LYS A 195 41.69 -14.90 4.48
C LYS A 195 42.48 -14.76 3.17
N LEU A 196 41.91 -14.07 2.18
CA LEU A 196 42.59 -13.81 0.90
C LEU A 196 43.71 -12.77 1.05
N LYS A 197 43.54 -11.73 1.87
CA LYS A 197 44.57 -10.73 2.17
C LYS A 197 45.72 -11.31 2.97
N GLY A 198 45.48 -12.27 3.85
CA GLY A 198 46.51 -12.95 4.63
C GLY A 198 47.41 -13.92 3.85
N LYS A 199 47.00 -14.35 2.64
CA LYS A 199 47.77 -15.26 1.77
C LYS A 199 48.73 -14.51 0.82
N ASN A 200 48.57 -13.21 0.63
CA ASN A 200 49.42 -12.40 -0.25
C ASN A 200 50.50 -11.61 0.53
N ALA A 201 50.72 -11.93 1.81
CA ALA A 201 51.68 -11.30 2.68
C ALA A 201 52.87 -12.24 3.09
N MET A 202 53.19 -13.22 2.22
CA MET A 202 54.43 -14.03 2.31
C MET A 202 55.24 -13.90 1.04
#